data_edd3c786638e5bc978b8c96c659434c5
#
_entry.id   edd3c786638e5bc978b8c96c659434c5
#
_cell.length_a   1.000
_cell.length_b   1.000
_cell.length_c   1.000
_cell.angle_alpha   90.00
_cell.angle_beta   90.00
_cell.angle_gamma   90.00
#
_symmetry.space_group_name_H-M   'P 1'
#
loop_
_entity.id
_entity.type
_entity.pdbx_description
1 polymer ?
#
loop_
_entity_poly.entity_id
_entity_poly.type
_entity_poly.pdbx_seq_one_letter_code
_entity_poly.pdbx_strand_id
1 'polypeptide(L)'
;FEKDPSAIKFKFFMNGEKRTGFALLFDGGYYVYRNQCQHLPVELDWEENDFFDEDNKLIVCATHGALYQPQSGLCVAGPCNGESLISMPFEVVKNNIVITV
;
A
#
# COMPACT_ATOMS: atom_id res chain seq x y z
N PHE A 1 -4.98 1.95 13.89
CA PHE A 1 -6.05 2.13 12.91
C PHE A 1 -7.39 2.31 13.62
N GLU A 2 -8.06 3.42 13.40
CA GLU A 2 -9.34 3.73 14.05
C GLU A 2 -10.55 3.43 13.18
N LYS A 3 -10.37 3.23 11.89
CA LYS A 3 -11.46 2.91 10.97
C LYS A 3 -10.99 1.94 9.89
N ASP A 4 -11.95 1.27 9.28
CA ASP A 4 -11.74 0.30 8.23
C ASP A 4 -12.55 0.74 6.99
N PRO A 5 -11.96 0.99 5.82
CA PRO A 5 -10.52 0.86 5.55
C PRO A 5 -9.73 2.10 5.97
N SER A 6 -8.44 1.90 6.23
CA SER A 6 -7.53 3.01 6.49
C SER A 6 -6.10 2.59 6.14
N ALA A 7 -5.23 3.57 5.94
CA ALA A 7 -3.84 3.32 5.59
C ALA A 7 -2.94 4.34 6.25
N ILE A 8 -1.73 3.90 6.62
CA ILE A 8 -0.72 4.75 7.23
C ILE A 8 0.58 4.56 6.47
N LYS A 9 1.16 5.67 5.99
CA LYS A 9 2.43 5.69 5.30
C LYS A 9 3.57 5.69 6.32
N PHE A 10 4.65 4.98 6.03
CA PHE A 10 5.84 4.96 6.87
C PHE A 10 7.08 5.03 6.01
N LYS A 11 8.22 5.36 6.66
CA LYS A 11 9.53 5.44 6.00
C LYS A 11 10.41 4.29 6.46
N PHE A 12 11.24 3.78 5.56
CA PHE A 12 12.23 2.76 5.89
C PHE A 12 13.46 2.93 5.01
N PHE A 13 14.56 2.26 5.38
CA PHE A 13 15.78 2.28 4.58
C PHE A 13 16.05 0.90 4.01
N MET A 14 16.46 0.85 2.76
CA MET A 14 16.85 -0.38 2.08
C MET A 14 18.10 -0.09 1.26
N ASN A 15 19.17 -0.85 1.51
CA ASN A 15 20.47 -0.65 0.84
C ASN A 15 20.98 0.80 0.96
N GLY A 16 20.73 1.44 2.12
CA GLY A 16 21.12 2.82 2.35
C GLY A 16 20.22 3.88 1.74
N GLU A 17 19.19 3.48 1.01
CA GLU A 17 18.25 4.40 0.39
C GLU A 17 16.97 4.51 1.20
N LYS A 18 16.46 5.74 1.32
CA LYS A 18 15.20 6.01 1.98
C LYS A 18 14.05 5.65 1.04
N ARG A 19 13.10 4.86 1.56
CA ARG A 19 11.92 4.44 0.83
C ARG A 19 10.68 4.60 1.68
N THR A 20 9.52 4.50 1.08
CA THR A 20 8.26 4.55 1.81
C THR A 20 7.46 3.29 1.55
N GLY A 21 6.66 2.93 2.56
CA GLY A 21 5.69 1.86 2.47
C GLY A 21 4.39 2.33 3.08
N PHE A 22 3.38 1.49 3.03
CA PHE A 22 2.12 1.78 3.71
C PHE A 22 1.55 0.50 4.31
N ALA A 23 0.99 0.67 5.50
CA ALA A 23 0.26 -0.40 6.19
C ALA A 23 -1.21 -0.07 6.10
N LEU A 24 -2.05 -1.05 5.85
CA LEU A 24 -3.48 -0.81 5.74
C LEU A 24 -4.29 -1.82 6.53
N LEU A 25 -5.44 -1.35 6.99
CA LEU A 25 -6.50 -2.17 7.54
C LEU A 25 -7.63 -2.20 6.50
N PHE A 26 -8.01 -3.39 6.05
CA PHE A 26 -9.06 -3.55 5.06
C PHE A 26 -9.85 -4.83 5.35
N ASP A 27 -11.16 -4.66 5.49
CA ASP A 27 -12.09 -5.76 5.73
C ASP A 27 -11.63 -6.68 6.89
N GLY A 28 -11.16 -6.05 7.98
CA GLY A 28 -10.71 -6.74 9.18
C GLY A 28 -9.29 -7.31 9.12
N GLY A 29 -8.58 -7.18 7.98
CA GLY A 29 -7.22 -7.70 7.81
C GLY A 29 -6.19 -6.61 7.66
N TYR A 30 -4.95 -6.93 8.04
CA TYR A 30 -3.82 -6.03 7.89
C TYR A 30 -2.96 -6.45 6.71
N TYR A 31 -2.49 -5.46 5.94
CA TYR A 31 -1.64 -5.66 4.77
C TYR A 31 -0.57 -4.58 4.72
N VAL A 32 0.63 -4.92 4.28
CA VAL A 32 1.75 -3.98 4.20
C VAL A 32 2.41 -4.11 2.84
N TYR A 33 2.58 -2.99 2.16
CA TYR A 33 3.18 -2.94 0.82
C TYR A 33 4.20 -1.81 0.72
N ARG A 34 5.14 -1.95 -0.22
CA ARG A 34 5.98 -0.83 -0.62
C ARG A 34 5.12 0.21 -1.34
N ASN A 35 5.37 1.49 -1.06
CA ASN A 35 4.65 2.59 -1.70
C ASN A 35 5.29 2.90 -3.05
N GLN A 36 5.02 2.03 -4.01
CA GLN A 36 5.62 2.13 -5.34
C GLN A 36 4.65 1.59 -6.38
N CYS A 37 4.30 2.46 -7.35
CA CYS A 37 3.47 2.07 -8.47
C CYS A 37 4.25 1.10 -9.37
N GLN A 38 3.63 0.01 -9.80
CA GLN A 38 4.31 -0.99 -10.62
C GLN A 38 4.49 -0.55 -12.07
N HIS A 39 3.81 0.49 -12.48
CA HIS A 39 4.00 1.08 -13.82
C HIS A 39 5.28 1.94 -13.84
N LEU A 40 5.46 2.79 -12.85
CA LEU A 40 6.63 3.65 -12.72
C LEU A 40 7.06 3.67 -11.24
N PRO A 41 8.37 3.94 -10.96
CA PRO A 41 8.86 3.94 -9.57
C PRO A 41 8.47 5.24 -8.84
N VAL A 42 7.16 5.51 -8.75
CA VAL A 42 6.60 6.66 -8.07
C VAL A 42 5.71 6.21 -6.93
N GLU A 43 5.52 7.07 -5.94
CA GLU A 43 4.62 6.79 -4.84
C GLU A 43 3.16 6.80 -5.31
N LEU A 44 2.31 6.01 -4.63
CA LEU A 44 0.89 5.88 -5.01
C LEU A 44 0.06 7.08 -4.59
N ASP A 45 0.39 7.69 -3.45
CA ASP A 45 -0.41 8.77 -2.88
C ASP A 45 0.10 10.15 -3.26
N TRP A 46 -0.77 11.01 -3.74
CA TRP A 46 -0.50 12.44 -3.88
C TRP A 46 -0.67 13.15 -2.55
N GLU A 47 -1.73 12.81 -1.81
CA GLU A 47 -1.96 13.28 -0.46
C GLU A 47 -1.56 12.19 0.51
N GLU A 48 -0.83 12.54 1.55
CA GLU A 48 -0.30 11.57 2.50
C GLU A 48 -1.42 10.71 3.09
N ASN A 49 -1.22 9.39 3.06
CA ASN A 49 -2.16 8.37 3.55
C ASN A 49 -3.44 8.20 2.73
N ASP A 50 -3.53 8.84 1.56
CA ASP A 50 -4.71 8.71 0.69
C ASP A 50 -4.42 7.65 -0.38
N PHE A 51 -4.69 6.39 -0.04
CA PHE A 51 -4.38 5.24 -0.90
C PHE A 51 -5.61 4.58 -1.52
N PHE A 52 -6.81 4.90 -1.07
CA PHE A 52 -8.02 4.22 -1.52
C PHE A 52 -8.80 5.03 -2.55
N ASP A 53 -9.53 4.30 -3.43
CA ASP A 53 -10.45 4.93 -4.36
C ASP A 53 -11.69 5.49 -3.63
N GLU A 54 -12.57 6.16 -4.37
CA GLU A 54 -13.75 6.80 -3.78
C GLU A 54 -14.67 5.81 -3.04
N ASP A 55 -14.72 4.57 -3.49
CA ASP A 55 -15.55 3.54 -2.88
C ASP A 55 -14.86 2.82 -1.73
N ASN A 56 -13.60 3.13 -1.44
CA ASN A 56 -12.78 2.48 -0.41
C ASN A 56 -12.66 0.96 -0.60
N LYS A 57 -12.64 0.52 -1.86
CA LYS A 57 -12.56 -0.90 -2.22
C LYS A 57 -11.24 -1.29 -2.83
N LEU A 58 -10.56 -0.35 -3.49
CA LEU A 58 -9.32 -0.61 -4.20
C LEU A 58 -8.26 0.42 -3.82
N ILE A 59 -7.00 0.01 -3.89
CA ILE A 59 -5.87 0.93 -3.77
C ILE A 59 -5.67 1.59 -5.13
N VAL A 60 -5.45 2.89 -5.15
CA VAL A 60 -5.28 3.64 -6.39
C VAL A 60 -3.91 4.29 -6.45
N CYS A 61 -3.27 4.22 -7.62
CA CYS A 61 -2.09 5.04 -7.93
C CYS A 61 -2.59 6.39 -8.46
N ALA A 62 -2.42 7.44 -7.69
CA ALA A 62 -2.94 8.77 -8.02
C ALA A 62 -2.34 9.34 -9.30
N THR A 63 -1.12 8.92 -9.67
CA THR A 63 -0.43 9.43 -10.86
C THR A 63 -1.01 8.86 -12.16
N HIS A 64 -1.29 7.54 -12.20
CA HIS A 64 -1.69 6.87 -13.45
C HIS A 64 -3.02 6.15 -13.37
N GLY A 65 -3.71 6.19 -12.24
CA GLY A 65 -5.01 5.56 -12.09
C GLY A 65 -5.00 4.04 -12.02
N ALA A 66 -3.83 3.42 -11.84
CA ALA A 66 -3.77 1.97 -11.65
C ALA A 66 -4.51 1.58 -10.37
N LEU A 67 -5.27 0.49 -10.42
CA LEU A 67 -6.07 0.02 -9.29
C LEU A 67 -5.57 -1.35 -8.84
N TYR A 68 -5.43 -1.52 -7.52
CA TYR A 68 -4.89 -2.74 -6.92
C TYR A 68 -5.86 -3.28 -5.87
N GLN A 69 -5.94 -4.61 -5.77
CA GLN A 69 -6.70 -5.25 -4.70
C GLN A 69 -5.97 -5.11 -3.38
N PRO A 70 -6.63 -4.63 -2.30
CA PRO A 70 -5.95 -4.44 -1.01
C PRO A 70 -5.41 -5.73 -0.40
N GLN A 71 -6.10 -6.86 -0.54
CA GLN A 71 -5.71 -8.12 0.08
C GLN A 71 -4.55 -8.81 -0.62
N SER A 72 -4.39 -8.64 -1.92
CA SER A 72 -3.36 -9.33 -2.69
C SER A 72 -2.31 -8.41 -3.30
N GLY A 73 -2.64 -7.12 -3.43
CA GLY A 73 -1.80 -6.17 -4.15
C GLY A 73 -1.85 -6.31 -5.65
N LEU A 74 -2.69 -7.20 -6.19
CA LEU A 74 -2.77 -7.43 -7.64
C LEU A 74 -3.39 -6.23 -8.35
N CYS A 75 -2.72 -5.75 -9.39
CA CYS A 75 -3.24 -4.69 -10.25
C CYS A 75 -4.36 -5.26 -11.13
N VAL A 76 -5.56 -4.71 -10.98
CA VAL A 76 -6.74 -5.20 -11.69
C VAL A 76 -7.20 -4.26 -12.79
N ALA A 77 -6.63 -3.06 -12.87
CA ALA A 77 -6.94 -2.09 -13.91
C ALA A 77 -5.81 -1.09 -14.05
N GLY A 78 -5.68 -0.52 -15.24
CA GLY A 78 -4.67 0.49 -15.53
C GLY A 78 -3.43 -0.08 -16.19
N PRO A 79 -2.35 0.71 -16.32
CA PRO A 79 -1.20 0.34 -17.14
C PRO A 79 -0.39 -0.85 -16.62
N CYS A 80 -0.54 -1.23 -15.36
CA CYS A 80 0.20 -2.37 -14.80
C CYS A 80 -0.69 -3.57 -14.50
N ASN A 81 -1.77 -3.73 -15.26
CA ASN A 81 -2.70 -4.85 -15.10
C ASN A 81 -1.96 -6.20 -15.18
N GLY A 82 -2.15 -7.05 -14.17
CA GLY A 82 -1.47 -8.32 -14.04
C GLY A 82 -0.22 -8.30 -13.17
N GLU A 83 0.28 -7.13 -12.80
CA GLU A 83 1.40 -7.00 -11.88
C GLU A 83 0.87 -6.79 -10.45
N SER A 84 1.74 -6.95 -9.45
CA SER A 84 1.35 -6.82 -8.05
C SER A 84 2.24 -5.84 -7.32
N LEU A 85 1.67 -5.14 -6.33
CA LEU A 85 2.46 -4.38 -5.37
C LEU A 85 3.39 -5.33 -4.62
N ILE A 86 4.52 -4.80 -4.15
CA ILE A 86 5.50 -5.59 -3.41
C ILE A 86 5.08 -5.62 -1.95
N SER A 87 4.70 -6.80 -1.45
CA SER A 87 4.33 -6.97 -0.05
C SER A 87 5.55 -6.96 0.84
N MET A 88 5.38 -6.51 2.09
CA MET A 88 6.44 -6.46 3.08
C MET A 88 6.08 -7.36 4.25
N PRO A 89 7.04 -8.14 4.81
CA PRO A 89 6.75 -8.97 5.99
C PRO A 89 6.43 -8.09 7.20
N PHE A 90 5.48 -8.54 7.99
CA PHE A 90 5.08 -7.83 9.20
C PHE A 90 4.52 -8.80 10.23
N GLU A 91 4.45 -8.33 11.48
CA GLU A 91 3.81 -9.04 12.58
C GLU A 91 2.86 -8.10 13.30
N VAL A 92 1.80 -8.63 13.88
CA VAL A 92 0.90 -7.86 14.74
C VAL A 92 1.21 -8.24 16.18
N VAL A 93 1.72 -7.28 16.96
CA VAL A 93 2.10 -7.49 18.37
C VAL A 93 1.36 -6.46 19.21
N LYS A 94 0.50 -6.92 20.13
CA LYS A 94 -0.25 -6.04 21.05
C LYS A 94 -0.94 -4.87 20.30
N ASN A 95 -1.65 -5.19 19.23
CA ASN A 95 -2.35 -4.22 18.36
C ASN A 95 -1.44 -3.26 17.61
N ASN A 96 -0.14 -3.55 17.56
CA ASN A 96 0.82 -2.78 16.76
C ASN A 96 1.33 -3.62 15.60
N ILE A 97 1.55 -2.98 14.47
CA ILE A 97 2.15 -3.62 13.31
C ILE A 97 3.65 -3.39 13.37
N VAL A 98 4.42 -4.48 13.40
CA VAL A 98 5.89 -4.44 13.39
C VAL A 98 6.35 -4.92 12.01
N ILE A 99 7.05 -4.05 11.29
CA ILE A 99 7.46 -4.31 9.91
C ILE A 99 8.92 -4.77 9.90
N THR A 100 9.17 -5.86 9.22
CA THR A 100 10.52 -6.41 9.03
C THR A 100 11.05 -5.99 7.65
N VAL A 101 12.17 -5.31 7.64
CA VAL A 101 12.81 -4.84 6.40
C VAL A 101 14.19 -5.44 6.22
#